data_b7594ea716a4b603c2ce7c581ac17ba9
#
_entry.id   b7594ea716a4b603c2ce7c581ac17ba9
#
_cell.length_a   1.000
_cell.length_b   1.000
_cell.length_c   1.000
_cell.angle_alpha   90.00
_cell.angle_beta   90.00
_cell.angle_gamma   90.00
#
_symmetry.space_group_name_H-M   'P 1'
#
loop_
_entity.id
_entity.type
_entity.pdbx_description
1 polymer ?
#
loop_
_entity_poly.entity_id
_entity_poly.type
_entity_poly.pdbx_seq_one_letter_code
_entity_poly.pdbx_strand_id
1 'polypeptide(L)'
;MAITYLKKSPKTSSTDDTKTTGIVQDLLKDIEKTKEQGCIELTKKFDKYDGEIVVSKERIEEIKKTLDQKTKDDIQFSYDRVRKFAEAQLKNYGQNFEVELSEGLYAGQKLVPVNTAGCYIPGGRYAHIASAVMSVTTAKVAGVKNIIACSPPKEGVGAHPTIVYTADLCGADVILNLGGVPAIAAMTNGLFKNPPADIIVGPGNQFVAEAKRILFGKVGIDLFAGPTEIGIIADAKADPEIVAVDLVGQAEHGYNSPCWLYTTSKELAEKVMKRVPELIAELPEVPRTNADAAWRDYGEVILCDTDEEMVKISDEYAPEHLEVQTENLKWFHERLTNYGSLFVGEETTVAYGDKCSGTNHILPTKGAGRYTGGLFVGKFIKTLSFQRMTKESTELVGAAAARISRYEGMEAHARTGDVRLKKYGYSCLLYTSPSPRD
;
A
#
# COMPACT_ATOMS: atom_id res chain seq x y z
N MET A 1 30.21 -17.75 -6.60
CA MET A 1 29.00 -17.45 -5.85
C MET A 1 28.03 -18.60 -6.07
N ALA A 2 27.90 -19.46 -5.11
CA ALA A 2 27.04 -20.65 -5.23
C ALA A 2 25.93 -20.58 -4.19
N ILE A 3 24.84 -19.93 -4.56
CA ILE A 3 23.58 -20.02 -3.80
C ILE A 3 23.03 -21.43 -3.98
N THR A 4 22.77 -22.13 -2.87
CA THR A 4 22.26 -23.51 -2.89
C THR A 4 20.83 -23.53 -2.33
N TYR A 5 19.86 -23.96 -3.14
CA TYR A 5 18.50 -24.21 -2.66
C TYR A 5 18.44 -25.56 -1.94
N LEU A 6 18.34 -25.54 -0.62
CA LEU A 6 18.08 -26.75 0.18
C LEU A 6 16.61 -27.19 0.05
N LYS A 7 15.72 -26.20 -0.15
CA LYS A 7 14.33 -26.38 -0.58
C LYS A 7 14.02 -25.33 -1.63
N LYS A 8 13.47 -25.76 -2.76
CA LYS A 8 13.03 -24.89 -3.84
C LYS A 8 11.54 -25.02 -4.07
N SER A 9 10.85 -23.91 -4.26
CA SER A 9 9.42 -23.92 -4.57
C SER A 9 9.16 -24.50 -5.96
N PRO A 10 8.16 -25.39 -6.12
CA PRO A 10 7.71 -25.87 -7.42
C PRO A 10 6.85 -24.85 -8.17
N LYS A 11 6.34 -23.81 -7.50
CA LYS A 11 5.45 -22.80 -8.06
C LYS A 11 6.00 -21.40 -7.84
N THR A 12 5.67 -20.51 -8.77
CA THR A 12 5.86 -19.06 -8.65
C THR A 12 4.50 -18.39 -8.50
N SER A 13 4.42 -17.31 -7.72
CA SER A 13 3.17 -16.55 -7.58
C SER A 13 2.83 -15.88 -8.92
N SER A 14 1.96 -16.51 -9.72
CA SER A 14 1.47 -15.95 -10.98
C SER A 14 0.54 -14.77 -10.73
N THR A 15 0.70 -13.71 -11.52
CA THR A 15 -0.11 -12.49 -11.43
C THR A 15 -1.26 -12.44 -12.42
N ASP A 16 -1.24 -13.28 -13.46
CA ASP A 16 -2.20 -13.19 -14.56
C ASP A 16 -3.38 -14.14 -14.32
N ASP A 17 -4.45 -13.58 -13.77
CA ASP A 17 -5.77 -14.22 -13.77
C ASP A 17 -6.72 -13.45 -14.70
N THR A 18 -6.61 -13.71 -16.01
CA THR A 18 -7.45 -13.11 -17.05
C THR A 18 -8.93 -13.32 -16.80
N LYS A 19 -9.29 -14.42 -16.11
CA LYS A 19 -10.67 -14.70 -15.71
C LYS A 19 -11.15 -13.73 -14.64
N THR A 20 -10.35 -13.47 -13.63
CA THR A 20 -10.66 -12.48 -12.58
C THR A 20 -10.81 -11.09 -13.19
N THR A 21 -9.92 -10.69 -14.10
CA THR A 21 -10.00 -9.41 -14.83
C THR A 21 -11.34 -9.24 -15.55
N GLY A 22 -11.77 -10.24 -16.32
CA GLY A 22 -13.05 -10.19 -17.04
C GLY A 22 -14.25 -10.01 -16.10
N ILE A 23 -14.31 -10.80 -15.03
CA ILE A 23 -15.38 -10.71 -14.01
C ILE A 23 -15.43 -9.31 -13.38
N VAL A 24 -14.27 -8.77 -12.98
CA VAL A 24 -14.20 -7.45 -12.33
C VAL A 24 -14.59 -6.33 -13.30
N GLN A 25 -14.16 -6.40 -14.55
CA GLN A 25 -14.55 -5.42 -15.58
C GLN A 25 -16.06 -5.38 -15.79
N ASP A 26 -16.69 -6.54 -15.86
CA ASP A 26 -18.14 -6.63 -16.07
C ASP A 26 -18.90 -6.09 -14.85
N LEU A 27 -18.47 -6.43 -13.64
CA LEU A 27 -19.06 -5.88 -12.40
C LEU A 27 -18.90 -4.35 -12.33
N LEU A 28 -17.73 -3.81 -12.68
CA LEU A 28 -17.50 -2.36 -12.67
C LEU A 28 -18.38 -1.64 -13.70
N LYS A 29 -18.54 -2.19 -14.92
CA LYS A 29 -19.42 -1.66 -15.96
C LYS A 29 -20.88 -1.69 -15.53
N ASP A 30 -21.31 -2.76 -14.88
CA ASP A 30 -22.67 -2.89 -14.38
C ASP A 30 -22.95 -1.84 -13.28
N ILE A 31 -22.07 -1.72 -12.30
CA ILE A 31 -22.20 -0.69 -11.24
C ILE A 31 -22.15 0.73 -11.82
N GLU A 32 -21.36 0.99 -12.88
CA GLU A 32 -21.33 2.30 -13.53
C GLU A 32 -22.70 2.72 -14.08
N LYS A 33 -23.50 1.75 -14.55
CA LYS A 33 -24.87 1.96 -15.06
C LYS A 33 -25.91 2.02 -13.94
N THR A 34 -25.84 1.07 -13.01
CA THR A 34 -26.86 0.83 -11.99
C THR A 34 -26.63 1.61 -10.69
N LYS A 35 -25.43 2.19 -10.52
CA LYS A 35 -25.04 3.03 -9.36
C LYS A 35 -25.24 2.31 -8.02
N GLU A 36 -25.91 2.98 -7.07
CA GLU A 36 -26.17 2.47 -5.71
C GLU A 36 -26.97 1.17 -5.74
N GLN A 37 -27.96 1.08 -6.62
CA GLN A 37 -28.81 -0.10 -6.75
C GLN A 37 -27.99 -1.35 -7.09
N GLY A 38 -27.04 -1.24 -8.02
CA GLY A 38 -26.15 -2.35 -8.39
C GLY A 38 -25.25 -2.78 -7.23
N CYS A 39 -24.73 -1.82 -6.45
CA CYS A 39 -23.97 -2.15 -5.25
C CYS A 39 -24.81 -2.92 -4.23
N ILE A 40 -26.06 -2.51 -3.99
CA ILE A 40 -26.99 -3.15 -3.06
C ILE A 40 -27.30 -4.59 -3.53
N GLU A 41 -27.63 -4.78 -4.80
CA GLU A 41 -27.95 -6.09 -5.37
C GLU A 41 -26.77 -7.06 -5.30
N LEU A 42 -25.56 -6.59 -5.61
CA LEU A 42 -24.35 -7.39 -5.52
C LEU A 42 -24.01 -7.76 -4.06
N THR A 43 -24.19 -6.83 -3.11
CA THR A 43 -24.00 -7.08 -1.68
C THR A 43 -25.00 -8.12 -1.19
N LYS A 44 -26.27 -8.01 -1.59
CA LYS A 44 -27.28 -9.04 -1.29
C LYS A 44 -26.93 -10.40 -1.87
N LYS A 45 -26.40 -10.43 -3.10
CA LYS A 45 -26.01 -11.66 -3.81
C LYS A 45 -24.80 -12.34 -3.18
N PHE A 46 -23.73 -11.59 -2.89
CA PHE A 46 -22.45 -12.16 -2.50
C PHE A 46 -22.27 -12.25 -0.99
N ASP A 47 -22.71 -11.23 -0.27
CA ASP A 47 -22.54 -11.15 1.19
C ASP A 47 -23.82 -11.55 1.96
N LYS A 48 -24.93 -11.85 1.25
CA LYS A 48 -26.26 -12.16 1.79
C LYS A 48 -26.76 -11.10 2.77
N TYR A 49 -26.44 -9.84 2.51
CA TYR A 49 -26.79 -8.72 3.34
C TYR A 49 -27.79 -7.81 2.61
N ASP A 50 -28.91 -7.53 3.26
CA ASP A 50 -30.01 -6.69 2.75
C ASP A 50 -30.34 -5.51 3.69
N GLY A 51 -29.45 -5.25 4.67
CA GLY A 51 -29.58 -4.11 5.58
C GLY A 51 -29.08 -2.80 4.98
N GLU A 52 -29.00 -1.78 5.82
CA GLU A 52 -28.55 -0.45 5.43
C GLU A 52 -27.06 -0.45 5.03
N ILE A 53 -26.76 0.15 3.90
CA ILE A 53 -25.39 0.25 3.41
C ILE A 53 -24.57 1.25 4.23
N VAL A 54 -25.14 2.40 4.57
CA VAL A 54 -24.46 3.38 5.43
C VAL A 54 -24.69 3.02 6.90
N VAL A 55 -23.61 2.82 7.64
CA VAL A 55 -23.70 2.56 9.09
C VAL A 55 -24.16 3.83 9.78
N SER A 56 -25.31 3.78 10.46
CA SER A 56 -25.86 4.93 11.15
C SER A 56 -25.07 5.29 12.41
N LYS A 57 -25.17 6.55 12.85
CA LYS A 57 -24.53 7.00 14.10
C LYS A 57 -25.09 6.25 15.33
N GLU A 58 -26.38 5.96 15.32
CA GLU A 58 -27.06 5.20 16.37
C GLU A 58 -26.45 3.80 16.48
N ARG A 59 -26.19 3.15 15.34
CA ARG A 59 -25.55 1.83 15.31
C ARG A 59 -24.10 1.88 15.82
N ILE A 60 -23.35 2.92 15.49
CA ILE A 60 -21.99 3.12 16.01
C ILE A 60 -22.02 3.27 17.54
N GLU A 61 -22.93 4.07 18.08
CA GLU A 61 -23.05 4.28 19.53
C GLU A 61 -23.52 3.00 20.26
N GLU A 62 -24.38 2.19 19.65
CA GLU A 62 -24.76 0.88 20.17
C GLU A 62 -23.53 -0.05 20.25
N ILE A 63 -22.75 -0.14 19.18
CA ILE A 63 -21.53 -0.93 19.14
C ILE A 63 -20.52 -0.48 20.20
N LYS A 64 -20.34 0.83 20.38
CA LYS A 64 -19.49 1.39 21.44
C LYS A 64 -19.89 0.91 22.84
N LYS A 65 -21.16 0.72 23.07
CA LYS A 65 -21.67 0.25 24.38
C LYS A 65 -21.52 -1.27 24.59
N THR A 66 -21.57 -2.04 23.50
CA THR A 66 -21.60 -3.51 23.57
C THR A 66 -20.20 -4.16 23.51
N LEU A 67 -19.19 -3.48 22.98
CA LEU A 67 -17.82 -3.99 22.96
C LEU A 67 -17.24 -4.00 24.39
N ASP A 68 -16.55 -5.09 24.72
CA ASP A 68 -15.85 -5.24 25.98
C ASP A 68 -14.66 -4.26 26.09
N GLN A 69 -14.32 -3.90 27.32
CA GLN A 69 -13.29 -2.89 27.59
C GLN A 69 -11.90 -3.35 27.14
N LYS A 70 -11.56 -4.63 27.30
CA LYS A 70 -10.25 -5.16 26.92
C LYS A 70 -10.01 -5.03 25.41
N THR A 71 -11.01 -5.38 24.59
CA THR A 71 -10.96 -5.17 23.14
C THR A 71 -10.75 -3.70 22.77
N LYS A 72 -11.44 -2.78 23.44
CA LYS A 72 -11.25 -1.34 23.22
C LYS A 72 -9.85 -0.88 23.59
N ASP A 73 -9.31 -1.35 24.72
CA ASP A 73 -7.97 -1.01 25.19
C ASP A 73 -6.90 -1.50 24.22
N ASP A 74 -7.04 -2.72 23.67
CA ASP A 74 -6.12 -3.27 22.68
C ASP A 74 -6.17 -2.51 21.34
N ILE A 75 -7.36 -2.09 20.91
CA ILE A 75 -7.54 -1.23 19.73
C ILE A 75 -6.90 0.15 19.97
N GLN A 76 -7.13 0.75 21.15
CA GLN A 76 -6.54 2.03 21.51
C GLN A 76 -5.00 1.93 21.55
N PHE A 77 -4.47 0.84 22.11
CA PHE A 77 -3.04 0.58 22.14
C PHE A 77 -2.42 0.56 20.74
N SER A 78 -3.08 -0.08 19.77
CA SER A 78 -2.67 -0.10 18.36
C SER A 78 -2.76 1.31 17.73
N TYR A 79 -3.90 1.97 17.90
CA TYR A 79 -4.18 3.30 17.37
C TYR A 79 -3.13 4.33 17.80
N ASP A 80 -2.79 4.38 19.09
CA ASP A 80 -1.84 5.36 19.63
C ASP A 80 -0.45 5.23 18.99
N ARG A 81 0.00 3.99 18.72
CA ARG A 81 1.31 3.73 18.10
C ARG A 81 1.32 4.05 16.62
N VAL A 82 0.31 3.59 15.88
CA VAL A 82 0.18 3.88 14.46
C VAL A 82 0.05 5.38 14.24
N ARG A 83 -0.73 6.08 15.06
CA ARG A 83 -0.88 7.53 15.02
C ARG A 83 0.45 8.23 15.28
N LYS A 84 1.15 7.86 16.35
CA LYS A 84 2.45 8.43 16.70
C LYS A 84 3.47 8.25 15.59
N PHE A 85 3.51 7.08 14.96
CA PHE A 85 4.41 6.80 13.83
C PHE A 85 4.02 7.62 12.59
N ALA A 86 2.75 7.68 12.23
CA ALA A 86 2.25 8.50 11.13
C ALA A 86 2.54 10.00 11.33
N GLU A 87 2.39 10.53 12.56
CA GLU A 87 2.75 11.91 12.91
C GLU A 87 4.27 12.16 12.76
N ALA A 88 5.11 11.19 13.14
CA ALA A 88 6.54 11.27 12.91
C ALA A 88 6.89 11.25 11.43
N GLN A 89 6.22 10.41 10.63
CA GLN A 89 6.37 10.40 9.17
C GLN A 89 5.99 11.75 8.56
N LEU A 90 4.83 12.32 8.95
CA LEU A 90 4.38 13.62 8.45
C LEU A 90 5.36 14.74 8.76
N LYS A 91 5.87 14.77 10.00
CA LYS A 91 6.87 15.76 10.44
C LYS A 91 8.15 15.72 9.58
N ASN A 92 8.55 14.53 9.12
CA ASN A 92 9.78 14.31 8.36
C ASN A 92 9.55 14.14 6.84
N TYR A 93 8.30 14.21 6.35
CA TYR A 93 7.99 13.99 4.93
C TYR A 93 8.52 15.09 4.01
N GLY A 94 8.73 16.29 4.52
CA GLY A 94 9.21 17.42 3.77
C GLY A 94 8.42 18.71 4.09
N GLN A 95 8.79 19.78 3.42
CA GLN A 95 8.20 21.09 3.64
C GLN A 95 7.79 21.76 2.32
N ASN A 96 6.89 22.72 2.41
CA ASN A 96 6.68 23.68 1.35
C ASN A 96 7.95 24.53 1.23
N PHE A 97 8.38 24.79 0.00
CA PHE A 97 9.52 25.66 -0.23
C PHE A 97 9.35 26.45 -1.53
N GLU A 98 10.08 27.54 -1.62
CA GLU A 98 10.31 28.29 -2.85
C GLU A 98 11.80 28.61 -2.92
N VAL A 99 12.38 28.48 -4.10
CA VAL A 99 13.80 28.76 -4.36
C VAL A 99 13.91 29.66 -5.60
N GLU A 100 14.79 30.61 -5.55
CA GLU A 100 15.16 31.42 -6.71
C GLU A 100 16.17 30.64 -7.57
N LEU A 101 15.79 30.29 -8.80
CA LEU A 101 16.63 29.53 -9.75
C LEU A 101 17.60 30.43 -10.52
N SER A 102 17.16 31.64 -10.81
CA SER A 102 17.94 32.76 -11.33
C SER A 102 17.24 34.04 -10.94
N GLU A 103 17.90 35.18 -11.10
CA GLU A 103 17.32 36.48 -10.74
C GLU A 103 15.89 36.65 -11.26
N GLY A 104 14.94 36.77 -10.34
CA GLY A 104 13.51 36.94 -10.62
C GLY A 104 12.76 35.72 -11.12
N LEU A 105 13.39 34.52 -11.21
CA LEU A 105 12.73 33.25 -11.54
C LEU A 105 12.67 32.37 -10.30
N TYR A 106 11.47 32.06 -9.85
CA TYR A 106 11.20 31.28 -8.65
C TYR A 106 10.44 29.99 -9.00
N ALA A 107 10.85 28.89 -8.39
CA ALA A 107 10.12 27.62 -8.41
C ALA A 107 9.89 27.13 -6.99
N GLY A 108 8.80 26.44 -6.77
CA GLY A 108 8.49 25.94 -5.43
C GLY A 108 7.64 24.69 -5.46
N GLN A 109 7.44 24.16 -4.26
CA GLN A 109 6.67 22.96 -4.01
C GLN A 109 5.66 23.20 -2.89
N LYS A 110 4.45 22.67 -3.08
CA LYS A 110 3.40 22.61 -2.06
C LYS A 110 3.03 21.17 -1.78
N LEU A 111 2.94 20.80 -0.52
CA LEU A 111 2.41 19.53 -0.04
C LEU A 111 0.91 19.74 0.26
N VAL A 112 0.06 19.05 -0.48
CA VAL A 112 -1.39 19.22 -0.38
C VAL A 112 -2.07 17.87 -0.22
N PRO A 113 -2.74 17.59 0.92
CA PRO A 113 -3.49 16.35 1.08
C PRO A 113 -4.53 16.17 -0.02
N VAL A 114 -4.85 14.93 -0.36
CA VAL A 114 -6.03 14.61 -1.16
C VAL A 114 -7.31 15.02 -0.38
N ASN A 115 -8.41 15.26 -1.07
CA ASN A 115 -9.63 15.64 -0.38
C ASN A 115 -10.38 14.45 0.22
N THR A 116 -10.39 13.32 -0.49
CA THR A 116 -11.18 12.14 -0.11
C THR A 116 -10.35 10.88 -0.24
N ALA A 117 -10.30 10.08 0.82
CA ALA A 117 -9.71 8.74 0.84
C ALA A 117 -10.78 7.68 1.05
N GLY A 118 -10.71 6.63 0.24
CA GLY A 118 -11.46 5.40 0.43
C GLY A 118 -10.59 4.34 1.10
N CYS A 119 -10.95 3.89 2.30
CA CYS A 119 -10.26 2.88 3.07
C CYS A 119 -11.02 1.55 3.00
N TYR A 120 -10.50 0.59 2.25
CA TYR A 120 -11.04 -0.76 2.21
C TYR A 120 -10.48 -1.59 3.36
N ILE A 121 -11.36 -2.15 4.18
CA ILE A 121 -11.02 -2.93 5.37
C ILE A 121 -11.55 -4.35 5.18
N PRO A 122 -10.69 -5.37 5.06
CA PRO A 122 -11.14 -6.75 4.94
C PRO A 122 -11.91 -7.19 6.18
N GLY A 123 -13.07 -7.85 5.99
CA GLY A 123 -13.97 -8.24 7.08
C GLY A 123 -14.69 -9.58 6.85
N GLY A 124 -14.37 -10.30 5.77
CA GLY A 124 -15.08 -11.51 5.37
C GLY A 124 -14.77 -12.70 6.28
N ARG A 125 -13.63 -13.36 6.11
CA ARG A 125 -13.21 -14.51 6.91
C ARG A 125 -12.79 -14.08 8.32
N TYR A 126 -11.97 -13.03 8.42
CA TYR A 126 -11.43 -12.46 9.67
C TYR A 126 -11.76 -10.98 9.74
N ALA A 127 -11.96 -10.45 10.96
CA ALA A 127 -12.11 -9.02 11.19
C ALA A 127 -10.72 -8.36 11.26
N HIS A 128 -10.31 -7.68 10.17
CA HIS A 128 -9.00 -7.04 10.09
C HIS A 128 -9.01 -5.66 10.78
N ILE A 129 -9.09 -5.65 12.11
CA ILE A 129 -9.11 -4.44 12.94
C ILE A 129 -7.91 -3.53 12.64
N ALA A 130 -6.72 -4.11 12.57
CA ALA A 130 -5.50 -3.38 12.32
C ALA A 130 -5.50 -2.65 10.95
N SER A 131 -6.14 -3.22 9.91
CA SER A 131 -6.30 -2.53 8.62
C SER A 131 -7.15 -1.25 8.76
N ALA A 132 -8.16 -1.26 9.64
CA ALA A 132 -8.93 -0.04 9.94
C ALA A 132 -8.05 1.00 10.65
N VAL A 133 -7.31 0.60 11.68
CA VAL A 133 -6.36 1.49 12.38
C VAL A 133 -5.38 2.08 11.38
N MET A 134 -4.71 1.26 10.59
CA MET A 134 -3.58 1.67 9.74
C MET A 134 -4.00 2.52 8.54
N SER A 135 -5.14 2.22 7.91
CA SER A 135 -5.60 2.99 6.75
C SER A 135 -6.23 4.33 7.15
N VAL A 136 -7.19 4.28 8.08
CA VAL A 136 -7.97 5.47 8.49
C VAL A 136 -7.10 6.46 9.27
N THR A 137 -6.30 5.99 10.24
CA THR A 137 -5.43 6.86 11.03
C THR A 137 -4.38 7.56 10.17
N THR A 138 -3.76 6.83 9.24
CA THR A 138 -2.73 7.40 8.35
C THR A 138 -3.33 8.47 7.43
N ALA A 139 -4.53 8.24 6.88
CA ALA A 139 -5.26 9.24 6.10
C ALA A 139 -5.62 10.48 6.95
N LYS A 140 -6.08 10.27 8.19
CA LYS A 140 -6.43 11.36 9.11
C LYS A 140 -5.24 12.22 9.48
N VAL A 141 -4.12 11.61 9.83
CA VAL A 141 -2.86 12.30 10.14
C VAL A 141 -2.32 13.06 8.93
N ALA A 142 -2.45 12.51 7.73
CA ALA A 142 -2.06 13.18 6.49
C ALA A 142 -2.91 14.44 6.17
N GLY A 143 -4.02 14.65 6.87
CA GLY A 143 -4.89 15.81 6.70
C GLY A 143 -6.00 15.63 5.65
N VAL A 144 -6.35 14.40 5.30
CA VAL A 144 -7.49 14.10 4.42
C VAL A 144 -8.78 14.55 5.07
N LYS A 145 -9.63 15.25 4.30
CA LYS A 145 -10.86 15.86 4.82
C LYS A 145 -12.04 14.89 4.92
N ASN A 146 -12.16 13.98 3.94
CA ASN A 146 -13.24 13.01 3.87
C ASN A 146 -12.65 11.60 3.83
N ILE A 147 -12.96 10.78 4.81
CA ILE A 147 -12.46 9.41 4.92
C ILE A 147 -13.65 8.45 4.92
N ILE A 148 -13.74 7.64 3.88
CA ILE A 148 -14.80 6.65 3.69
C ILE A 148 -14.20 5.27 3.99
N ALA A 149 -14.71 4.59 5.02
CA ALA A 149 -14.33 3.22 5.33
C ALA A 149 -15.35 2.24 4.76
N CYS A 150 -14.90 1.19 4.08
CA CYS A 150 -15.76 0.11 3.59
C CYS A 150 -15.30 -1.23 4.17
N SER A 151 -16.25 -2.04 4.64
CA SER A 151 -15.95 -3.42 5.04
C SER A 151 -17.08 -4.36 4.62
N PRO A 152 -16.75 -5.60 4.17
CA PRO A 152 -17.77 -6.59 3.84
C PRO A 152 -18.73 -6.83 4.99
N PRO A 153 -20.04 -6.77 4.77
CA PRO A 153 -21.03 -7.10 5.78
C PRO A 153 -21.17 -8.61 5.94
N LYS A 154 -21.71 -9.01 7.09
CA LYS A 154 -22.23 -10.36 7.35
C LYS A 154 -23.75 -10.31 7.47
N GLU A 155 -24.40 -11.39 7.07
CA GLU A 155 -25.86 -11.57 7.15
C GLU A 155 -26.39 -11.18 8.55
N GLY A 156 -27.39 -10.31 8.60
CA GLY A 156 -28.03 -9.85 9.83
C GLY A 156 -27.20 -8.95 10.77
N VAL A 157 -25.91 -8.71 10.45
CA VAL A 157 -24.99 -7.98 11.34
C VAL A 157 -24.47 -6.68 10.72
N GLY A 158 -24.18 -6.69 9.42
CA GLY A 158 -23.42 -5.65 8.75
C GLY A 158 -21.91 -5.87 8.87
N ALA A 159 -21.12 -4.84 8.73
CA ALA A 159 -19.68 -4.90 8.97
C ALA A 159 -19.40 -5.29 10.43
N HIS A 160 -18.28 -5.99 10.64
CA HIS A 160 -17.96 -6.51 11.98
C HIS A 160 -17.91 -5.38 13.02
N PRO A 161 -18.55 -5.53 14.20
CA PRO A 161 -18.66 -4.45 15.18
C PRO A 161 -17.31 -3.84 15.60
N THR A 162 -16.27 -4.65 15.75
CA THR A 162 -14.92 -4.16 16.08
C THR A 162 -14.32 -3.31 14.95
N ILE A 163 -14.61 -3.64 13.69
CA ILE A 163 -14.15 -2.82 12.54
C ILE A 163 -14.89 -1.48 12.53
N VAL A 164 -16.19 -1.48 12.74
CA VAL A 164 -17.01 -0.25 12.81
C VAL A 164 -16.52 0.66 13.93
N TYR A 165 -16.35 0.10 15.13
CA TYR A 165 -15.79 0.81 16.27
C TYR A 165 -14.43 1.42 15.96
N THR A 166 -13.53 0.63 15.38
CA THR A 166 -12.17 1.06 15.09
C THR A 166 -12.14 2.14 14.00
N ALA A 167 -12.91 2.00 12.93
CA ALA A 167 -12.99 3.00 11.88
C ALA A 167 -13.49 4.36 12.41
N ASP A 168 -14.49 4.34 13.27
CA ASP A 168 -15.02 5.55 13.94
C ASP A 168 -13.98 6.16 14.88
N LEU A 169 -13.34 5.35 15.74
CA LEU A 169 -12.26 5.80 16.63
C LEU A 169 -11.12 6.47 15.87
N CYS A 170 -10.73 5.91 14.74
CA CYS A 170 -9.63 6.44 13.89
C CYS A 170 -10.03 7.68 13.09
N GLY A 171 -11.32 8.02 13.05
CA GLY A 171 -11.85 9.24 12.45
C GLY A 171 -12.33 9.09 11.00
N ALA A 172 -12.90 7.92 10.64
CA ALA A 172 -13.67 7.78 9.41
C ALA A 172 -14.94 8.64 9.49
N ASP A 173 -15.24 9.38 8.42
CA ASP A 173 -16.42 10.24 8.35
C ASP A 173 -17.68 9.46 7.97
N VAL A 174 -17.50 8.39 7.19
CA VAL A 174 -18.57 7.48 6.76
C VAL A 174 -18.07 6.04 6.78
N ILE A 175 -18.91 5.13 7.21
CA ILE A 175 -18.64 3.68 7.20
C ILE A 175 -19.72 3.01 6.35
N LEU A 176 -19.30 2.19 5.38
CA LEU A 176 -20.18 1.50 4.45
C LEU A 176 -20.10 -0.02 4.64
N ASN A 177 -21.26 -0.66 4.73
CA ASN A 177 -21.46 -2.12 4.72
C ASN A 177 -21.34 -2.63 3.27
N LEU A 178 -20.14 -2.53 2.69
CA LEU A 178 -19.84 -2.96 1.32
C LEU A 178 -18.53 -3.72 1.27
N GLY A 179 -18.52 -4.83 0.54
CA GLY A 179 -17.36 -5.66 0.28
C GLY A 179 -16.96 -5.70 -1.19
N GLY A 180 -15.80 -6.26 -1.48
CA GLY A 180 -15.36 -6.59 -2.83
C GLY A 180 -15.36 -5.44 -3.83
N VAL A 181 -15.69 -5.76 -5.09
CA VAL A 181 -15.77 -4.78 -6.19
C VAL A 181 -16.81 -3.68 -5.93
N PRO A 182 -18.02 -3.96 -5.38
CA PRO A 182 -18.98 -2.92 -5.02
C PRO A 182 -18.42 -1.82 -4.11
N ALA A 183 -17.61 -2.17 -3.11
CA ALA A 183 -16.97 -1.20 -2.21
C ALA A 183 -16.02 -0.27 -2.97
N ILE A 184 -15.16 -0.84 -3.80
CA ILE A 184 -14.19 -0.08 -4.60
C ILE A 184 -14.91 0.85 -5.60
N ALA A 185 -15.93 0.33 -6.28
CA ALA A 185 -16.73 1.11 -7.23
C ALA A 185 -17.52 2.23 -6.52
N ALA A 186 -18.11 1.96 -5.36
CA ALA A 186 -18.88 2.95 -4.59
C ALA A 186 -18.00 4.12 -4.15
N MET A 187 -16.81 3.84 -3.61
CA MET A 187 -15.86 4.87 -3.20
C MET A 187 -15.34 5.67 -4.41
N THR A 188 -14.99 5.00 -5.51
CA THR A 188 -14.48 5.66 -6.74
C THR A 188 -15.53 6.58 -7.38
N ASN A 189 -16.79 6.20 -7.37
CA ASN A 189 -17.86 6.93 -8.05
C ASN A 189 -18.65 7.87 -7.13
N GLY A 190 -18.29 7.97 -5.86
CA GLY A 190 -18.98 8.85 -4.91
C GLY A 190 -20.44 8.47 -4.65
N LEU A 191 -20.70 7.16 -4.47
CA LEU A 191 -22.04 6.67 -4.21
C LEU A 191 -22.43 6.80 -2.72
N PHE A 192 -23.72 6.65 -2.41
CA PHE A 192 -24.27 6.75 -1.05
C PHE A 192 -24.01 8.14 -0.43
N LYS A 193 -24.16 9.19 -1.25
CA LYS A 193 -23.98 10.59 -0.88
C LYS A 193 -22.58 10.97 -0.40
N ASN A 194 -21.58 10.16 -0.73
CA ASN A 194 -20.18 10.47 -0.45
C ASN A 194 -19.54 11.22 -1.64
N PRO A 195 -18.52 12.05 -1.40
CA PRO A 195 -17.68 12.53 -2.47
C PRO A 195 -16.88 11.39 -3.10
N PRO A 196 -16.58 11.41 -4.42
CA PRO A 196 -15.71 10.43 -5.02
C PRO A 196 -14.32 10.46 -4.37
N ALA A 197 -13.75 9.28 -4.14
CA ALA A 197 -12.41 9.16 -3.58
C ALA A 197 -11.35 9.60 -4.59
N ASP A 198 -10.36 10.36 -4.12
CA ASP A 198 -9.15 10.70 -4.87
C ASP A 198 -8.14 9.54 -4.83
N ILE A 199 -8.14 8.77 -3.73
CA ILE A 199 -7.30 7.60 -3.54
C ILE A 199 -8.05 6.49 -2.81
N ILE A 200 -7.81 5.23 -3.20
CA ILE A 200 -8.31 4.05 -2.50
C ILE A 200 -7.14 3.27 -1.92
N VAL A 201 -7.22 2.97 -0.63
CA VAL A 201 -6.19 2.26 0.12
C VAL A 201 -6.78 1.04 0.83
N GLY A 202 -5.92 0.12 1.20
CA GLY A 202 -6.28 -1.08 1.96
C GLY A 202 -6.04 -2.37 1.20
N PRO A 203 -5.70 -3.46 1.93
CA PRO A 203 -5.51 -4.77 1.36
C PRO A 203 -6.86 -5.43 1.05
N GLY A 204 -6.87 -6.39 0.16
CA GLY A 204 -8.08 -7.12 -0.19
C GLY A 204 -7.78 -8.40 -0.96
N ASN A 205 -8.84 -9.18 -1.24
CA ASN A 205 -8.70 -10.36 -2.08
C ASN A 205 -8.39 -9.97 -3.54
N GLN A 206 -8.14 -10.98 -4.39
CA GLN A 206 -7.81 -10.80 -5.80
C GLN A 206 -8.81 -9.90 -6.58
N PHE A 207 -10.11 -9.93 -6.25
CA PHE A 207 -11.12 -9.10 -6.92
C PHE A 207 -10.99 -7.62 -6.50
N VAL A 208 -10.68 -7.36 -5.23
CA VAL A 208 -10.42 -6.00 -4.72
C VAL A 208 -9.14 -5.44 -5.33
N ALA A 209 -8.07 -6.23 -5.33
CA ALA A 209 -6.80 -5.83 -5.94
C ALA A 209 -6.96 -5.54 -7.44
N GLU A 210 -7.70 -6.37 -8.15
CA GLU A 210 -7.96 -6.19 -9.58
C GLU A 210 -8.86 -4.99 -9.86
N ALA A 211 -9.88 -4.73 -9.03
CA ALA A 211 -10.71 -3.53 -9.16
C ALA A 211 -9.88 -2.25 -8.96
N LYS A 212 -8.98 -2.22 -7.97
CA LYS A 212 -8.04 -1.12 -7.77
C LYS A 212 -7.14 -0.94 -9.01
N ARG A 213 -6.59 -2.03 -9.56
CA ARG A 213 -5.74 -2.01 -10.76
C ARG A 213 -6.45 -1.44 -11.98
N ILE A 214 -7.69 -1.87 -12.24
CA ILE A 214 -8.48 -1.40 -13.39
C ILE A 214 -8.83 0.08 -13.25
N LEU A 215 -9.13 0.54 -12.05
CA LEU A 215 -9.55 1.91 -11.78
C LEU A 215 -8.38 2.88 -11.56
N PHE A 216 -7.14 2.37 -11.46
CA PHE A 216 -5.95 3.22 -11.38
C PHE A 216 -5.87 4.18 -12.59
N GLY A 217 -5.64 5.45 -12.29
CA GLY A 217 -5.71 6.53 -13.27
C GLY A 217 -7.01 7.34 -13.19
N LYS A 218 -8.17 6.69 -12.96
CA LYS A 218 -9.42 7.38 -12.58
C LYS A 218 -9.38 7.75 -11.09
N VAL A 219 -8.81 6.88 -10.26
CA VAL A 219 -8.57 7.08 -8.83
C VAL A 219 -7.14 6.65 -8.50
N GLY A 220 -6.48 7.31 -7.54
CA GLY A 220 -5.21 6.86 -7.01
C GLY A 220 -5.37 5.55 -6.22
N ILE A 221 -4.29 4.78 -6.12
CA ILE A 221 -4.22 3.61 -5.23
C ILE A 221 -2.96 3.68 -4.36
N ASP A 222 -2.98 3.03 -3.21
CA ASP A 222 -1.81 2.90 -2.34
C ASP A 222 -0.68 2.11 -3.01
N LEU A 223 -0.99 0.87 -3.38
CA LEU A 223 -0.08 -0.09 -4.00
C LEU A 223 -0.88 -1.26 -4.58
N PHE A 224 -0.22 -2.09 -5.35
CA PHE A 224 -0.77 -3.38 -5.79
C PHE A 224 -0.30 -4.46 -4.82
N ALA A 225 -1.23 -5.11 -4.12
CA ALA A 225 -0.96 -6.19 -3.20
C ALA A 225 -1.46 -7.52 -3.78
N GLY A 226 -0.59 -8.52 -3.77
CA GLY A 226 -0.90 -9.93 -4.04
C GLY A 226 -1.01 -10.75 -2.75
N PRO A 227 -0.71 -12.05 -2.81
CA PRO A 227 -0.57 -12.88 -1.63
C PRO A 227 0.53 -12.35 -0.71
N THR A 228 0.33 -12.47 0.60
CA THR A 228 1.32 -12.03 1.57
C THR A 228 2.60 -12.88 1.51
N GLU A 229 3.74 -12.27 1.82
CA GLU A 229 5.08 -12.84 1.68
C GLU A 229 5.91 -12.61 2.93
N ILE A 230 6.78 -13.56 3.28
CA ILE A 230 7.82 -13.37 4.30
C ILE A 230 9.18 -13.86 3.79
N GLY A 231 10.22 -13.06 4.04
CA GLY A 231 11.60 -13.47 3.96
C GLY A 231 12.25 -13.35 5.34
N ILE A 232 13.05 -14.33 5.74
CA ILE A 232 13.82 -14.29 6.97
C ILE A 232 15.29 -14.46 6.63
N ILE A 233 16.12 -13.51 7.04
CA ILE A 233 17.57 -13.60 7.03
C ILE A 233 17.98 -14.05 8.43
N ALA A 234 18.65 -15.21 8.54
CA ALA A 234 19.07 -15.78 9.81
C ALA A 234 20.45 -16.40 9.72
N ASP A 235 21.30 -16.17 10.72
CA ASP A 235 22.62 -16.80 10.85
C ASP A 235 22.61 -17.98 11.85
N ALA A 236 23.78 -18.53 12.17
CA ALA A 236 23.91 -19.65 13.10
C ALA A 236 23.52 -19.31 14.56
N LYS A 237 23.29 -18.04 14.90
CA LYS A 237 22.89 -17.59 16.24
C LYS A 237 21.39 -17.50 16.42
N ALA A 238 20.64 -17.44 15.32
CA ALA A 238 19.19 -17.40 15.38
C ALA A 238 18.60 -18.66 16.02
N ASP A 239 17.48 -18.49 16.74
CA ASP A 239 16.73 -19.61 17.30
C ASP A 239 15.90 -20.30 16.19
N PRO A 240 16.15 -21.58 15.87
CA PRO A 240 15.41 -22.27 14.83
C PRO A 240 13.91 -22.41 15.13
N GLU A 241 13.49 -22.40 16.40
CA GLU A 241 12.07 -22.42 16.78
C GLU A 241 11.40 -21.10 16.41
N ILE A 242 12.01 -19.94 16.73
CA ILE A 242 11.49 -18.62 16.39
C ILE A 242 11.39 -18.46 14.87
N VAL A 243 12.46 -18.78 14.13
CA VAL A 243 12.46 -18.72 12.65
C VAL A 243 11.35 -19.59 12.06
N ALA A 244 11.17 -20.82 12.58
CA ALA A 244 10.14 -21.72 12.07
C ALA A 244 8.72 -21.22 12.37
N VAL A 245 8.47 -20.68 13.57
CA VAL A 245 7.17 -20.14 13.98
C VAL A 245 6.82 -18.91 13.13
N ASP A 246 7.76 -18.00 12.86
CA ASP A 246 7.53 -16.81 12.06
C ASP A 246 7.21 -17.16 10.60
N LEU A 247 7.90 -18.13 10.00
CA LEU A 247 7.56 -18.65 8.67
C LEU A 247 6.14 -19.24 8.61
N VAL A 248 5.77 -20.03 9.62
CA VAL A 248 4.43 -20.65 9.70
C VAL A 248 3.35 -19.62 9.96
N GLY A 249 3.62 -18.61 10.81
CA GLY A 249 2.70 -17.51 11.09
C GLY A 249 2.29 -16.73 9.85
N GLN A 250 3.20 -16.63 8.86
CA GLN A 250 2.87 -15.98 7.58
C GLN A 250 2.24 -16.96 6.58
N ALA A 251 2.67 -18.22 6.59
CA ALA A 251 2.13 -19.23 5.69
C ALA A 251 0.62 -19.50 5.91
N GLU A 252 0.09 -19.30 7.12
CA GLU A 252 -1.32 -19.53 7.43
C GLU A 252 -2.29 -18.54 6.73
N HIS A 253 -1.80 -17.38 6.28
CA HIS A 253 -2.62 -16.36 5.61
C HIS A 253 -3.27 -16.86 4.32
N GLY A 254 -2.60 -17.75 3.56
CA GLY A 254 -3.16 -18.29 2.34
C GLY A 254 -2.32 -19.40 1.71
N TYR A 255 -2.97 -20.28 0.96
CA TYR A 255 -2.34 -21.42 0.27
C TYR A 255 -1.22 -21.04 -0.71
N ASN A 256 -1.10 -19.78 -1.08
CA ASN A 256 -0.15 -19.26 -2.05
C ASN A 256 0.76 -18.15 -1.46
N SER A 257 0.97 -18.14 -0.14
CA SER A 257 1.86 -17.22 0.58
C SER A 257 3.32 -17.70 0.49
N PRO A 258 4.22 -16.99 -0.22
CA PRO A 258 5.63 -17.33 -0.26
C PRO A 258 6.30 -17.15 1.11
N CYS A 259 7.18 -18.09 1.46
CA CYS A 259 7.95 -18.09 2.70
C CYS A 259 9.40 -18.45 2.38
N TRP A 260 10.33 -17.52 2.65
CA TRP A 260 11.74 -17.67 2.27
C TRP A 260 12.66 -17.57 3.48
N LEU A 261 13.57 -18.52 3.60
CA LEU A 261 14.68 -18.47 4.57
C LEU A 261 15.99 -18.27 3.79
N TYR A 262 16.72 -17.23 4.12
CA TYR A 262 18.08 -16.97 3.65
C TYR A 262 19.04 -17.17 4.81
N THR A 263 19.99 -18.06 4.69
CA THR A 263 20.91 -18.37 5.81
C THR A 263 22.30 -18.80 5.34
N THR A 264 23.31 -18.49 6.14
CA THR A 264 24.66 -19.04 5.99
C THR A 264 24.87 -20.32 6.80
N SER A 265 23.88 -20.74 7.61
CA SER A 265 23.98 -21.92 8.48
C SER A 265 23.15 -23.09 7.95
N LYS A 266 23.82 -24.09 7.42
CA LYS A 266 23.18 -25.36 7.00
C LYS A 266 22.47 -26.06 8.16
N GLU A 267 23.05 -26.01 9.36
CA GLU A 267 22.47 -26.64 10.56
C GLU A 267 21.15 -25.95 10.95
N LEU A 268 21.10 -24.61 10.94
CA LEU A 268 19.87 -23.85 11.17
C LEU A 268 18.80 -24.23 10.14
N ALA A 269 19.18 -24.22 8.85
CA ALA A 269 18.27 -24.56 7.76
C ALA A 269 17.63 -25.94 7.93
N GLU A 270 18.43 -26.97 8.27
CA GLU A 270 17.95 -28.34 8.49
C GLU A 270 16.99 -28.42 9.69
N LYS A 271 17.30 -27.73 10.80
CA LYS A 271 16.41 -27.64 11.97
C LYS A 271 15.08 -27.00 11.63
N VAL A 272 15.10 -25.85 10.92
CA VAL A 272 13.89 -25.13 10.50
C VAL A 272 13.05 -25.96 9.54
N MET A 273 13.67 -26.57 8.51
CA MET A 273 12.96 -27.44 7.56
C MET A 273 12.28 -28.64 8.23
N LYS A 274 12.86 -29.17 9.32
CA LYS A 274 12.25 -30.22 10.11
C LYS A 274 11.09 -29.68 10.96
N ARG A 275 11.27 -28.52 11.61
CA ARG A 275 10.32 -27.99 12.59
C ARG A 275 9.06 -27.39 11.95
N VAL A 276 9.16 -26.74 10.79
CA VAL A 276 8.01 -26.12 10.11
C VAL A 276 6.85 -27.10 9.86
N PRO A 277 7.02 -28.29 9.30
CA PRO A 277 5.91 -29.24 9.14
C PRO A 277 5.29 -29.70 10.47
N GLU A 278 6.07 -29.80 11.55
CA GLU A 278 5.56 -30.15 12.88
C GLU A 278 4.64 -29.06 13.42
N LEU A 279 5.06 -27.77 13.33
CA LEU A 279 4.25 -26.62 13.72
C LEU A 279 2.96 -26.49 12.89
N ILE A 280 3.05 -26.73 11.58
CA ILE A 280 1.86 -26.73 10.71
C ILE A 280 0.86 -27.80 11.17
N ALA A 281 1.32 -28.99 11.57
CA ALA A 281 0.43 -30.05 12.04
C ALA A 281 -0.31 -29.71 13.35
N GLU A 282 0.25 -28.81 14.18
CA GLU A 282 -0.35 -28.34 15.43
C GLU A 282 -1.49 -27.33 15.21
N LEU A 283 -1.57 -26.70 14.01
CA LEU A 283 -2.57 -25.68 13.70
C LEU A 283 -4.01 -26.25 13.56
N PRO A 284 -5.05 -25.45 13.83
CA PRO A 284 -6.42 -25.78 13.47
C PRO A 284 -6.57 -26.04 11.97
N GLU A 285 -7.62 -26.75 11.56
CA GLU A 285 -7.81 -27.29 10.20
C GLU A 285 -7.62 -26.26 9.08
N VAL A 286 -8.24 -25.09 9.16
CA VAL A 286 -8.19 -24.06 8.10
C VAL A 286 -6.81 -23.43 7.96
N PRO A 287 -6.18 -22.85 9.02
CA PRO A 287 -4.81 -22.34 8.93
C PRO A 287 -3.81 -23.44 8.58
N ARG A 288 -3.97 -24.68 9.09
CA ARG A 288 -3.13 -25.81 8.73
C ARG A 288 -3.14 -26.11 7.24
N THR A 289 -4.33 -26.16 6.61
CA THR A 289 -4.47 -26.44 5.18
C THR A 289 -3.78 -25.35 4.34
N ASN A 290 -3.91 -24.07 4.74
CA ASN A 290 -3.26 -22.97 4.07
C ASN A 290 -1.74 -23.05 4.21
N ALA A 291 -1.23 -23.19 5.44
CA ALA A 291 0.19 -23.21 5.73
C ALA A 291 0.91 -24.41 5.08
N ASP A 292 0.27 -25.60 5.07
CA ASP A 292 0.81 -26.78 4.39
C ASP A 292 0.99 -26.54 2.89
N ALA A 293 -0.05 -26.01 2.23
CA ALA A 293 0.01 -25.69 0.81
C ALA A 293 1.04 -24.60 0.51
N ALA A 294 1.08 -23.53 1.31
CA ALA A 294 2.03 -22.43 1.16
C ALA A 294 3.48 -22.93 1.30
N TRP A 295 3.80 -23.66 2.37
CA TRP A 295 5.14 -24.18 2.60
C TRP A 295 5.56 -25.18 1.54
N ARG A 296 4.66 -26.14 1.17
CA ARG A 296 4.94 -27.15 0.16
C ARG A 296 5.22 -26.54 -1.21
N ASP A 297 4.36 -25.61 -1.64
CA ASP A 297 4.31 -25.11 -3.02
C ASP A 297 5.14 -23.82 -3.25
N TYR A 298 5.34 -23.00 -2.21
CA TYR A 298 5.97 -21.67 -2.32
C TYR A 298 7.09 -21.44 -1.29
N GLY A 299 7.32 -22.35 -0.35
CA GLY A 299 8.41 -22.23 0.63
C GLY A 299 9.77 -22.50 0.00
N GLU A 300 10.77 -21.69 0.30
CA GLU A 300 12.16 -21.89 -0.12
C GLU A 300 13.13 -21.75 1.06
N VAL A 301 14.20 -22.53 1.04
CA VAL A 301 15.31 -22.44 1.99
C VAL A 301 16.59 -22.31 1.19
N ILE A 302 17.26 -21.19 1.31
CA ILE A 302 18.39 -20.78 0.49
C ILE A 302 19.62 -20.66 1.37
N LEU A 303 20.61 -21.53 1.10
CA LEU A 303 21.91 -21.50 1.73
C LEU A 303 22.84 -20.60 0.92
N CYS A 304 23.37 -19.59 1.58
CA CYS A 304 24.33 -18.62 1.06
C CYS A 304 25.72 -18.88 1.65
N ASP A 305 26.77 -18.52 0.93
CA ASP A 305 28.14 -18.63 1.44
C ASP A 305 28.51 -17.46 2.35
N THR A 306 27.90 -16.27 2.14
CA THR A 306 28.22 -15.02 2.88
C THR A 306 26.99 -14.20 3.21
N ASP A 307 27.14 -13.25 4.15
CA ASP A 307 26.11 -12.28 4.52
C ASP A 307 25.73 -11.37 3.33
N GLU A 308 26.72 -10.99 2.48
CA GLU A 308 26.48 -10.20 1.28
C GLU A 308 25.60 -10.95 0.27
N GLU A 309 25.73 -12.25 0.16
CA GLU A 309 24.86 -13.07 -0.68
C GLU A 309 23.43 -13.13 -0.12
N MET A 310 23.26 -13.21 1.22
CA MET A 310 21.94 -13.11 1.84
C MET A 310 21.27 -11.78 1.55
N VAL A 311 21.99 -10.65 1.68
CA VAL A 311 21.47 -9.32 1.31
C VAL A 311 21.08 -9.28 -0.17
N LYS A 312 21.96 -9.74 -1.05
CA LYS A 312 21.71 -9.71 -2.49
C LYS A 312 20.47 -10.50 -2.89
N ILE A 313 20.35 -11.74 -2.43
CA ILE A 313 19.21 -12.59 -2.79
C ILE A 313 17.91 -12.07 -2.17
N SER A 314 17.95 -11.56 -0.95
CA SER A 314 16.80 -10.92 -0.32
C SER A 314 16.33 -9.69 -1.10
N ASP A 315 17.26 -8.81 -1.51
CA ASP A 315 16.92 -7.62 -2.31
C ASP A 315 16.43 -7.99 -3.73
N GLU A 316 16.86 -9.11 -4.30
CA GLU A 316 16.32 -9.64 -5.57
C GLU A 316 14.86 -10.10 -5.43
N TYR A 317 14.52 -10.73 -4.31
CA TYR A 317 13.14 -11.16 -3.98
C TYR A 317 12.26 -9.98 -3.56
N ALA A 318 12.84 -9.00 -2.88
CA ALA A 318 12.16 -7.80 -2.37
C ALA A 318 10.87 -8.15 -1.60
N PRO A 319 10.97 -8.94 -0.51
CA PRO A 319 9.82 -9.49 0.20
C PRO A 319 8.94 -8.39 0.80
N GLU A 320 7.66 -8.69 0.95
CA GLU A 320 6.70 -7.84 1.66
C GLU A 320 7.14 -7.59 3.10
N HIS A 321 7.38 -8.68 3.84
CA HIS A 321 7.91 -8.66 5.19
C HIS A 321 9.31 -9.27 5.16
N LEU A 322 10.28 -8.57 5.72
CA LEU A 322 11.64 -9.06 5.87
C LEU A 322 12.05 -9.03 7.33
N GLU A 323 12.38 -10.20 7.88
CA GLU A 323 12.95 -10.31 9.21
C GLU A 323 14.45 -10.54 9.15
N VAL A 324 15.19 -9.97 10.10
CA VAL A 324 16.64 -10.17 10.26
C VAL A 324 16.90 -10.68 11.67
N GLN A 325 17.27 -11.95 11.77
CA GLN A 325 17.58 -12.66 13.01
C GLN A 325 19.04 -13.11 12.98
N THR A 326 19.96 -12.15 13.11
CA THR A 326 21.41 -12.37 12.99
C THR A 326 22.16 -11.66 14.12
N GLU A 327 23.41 -12.07 14.35
CA GLU A 327 24.27 -11.40 15.34
C GLU A 327 24.56 -9.93 14.97
N ASN A 328 24.66 -9.62 13.67
CA ASN A 328 25.04 -8.27 13.20
C ASN A 328 23.88 -7.50 12.58
N LEU A 329 22.85 -7.25 13.38
CA LEU A 329 21.61 -6.55 12.95
C LEU A 329 21.87 -5.22 12.26
N LYS A 330 22.80 -4.41 12.80
CA LYS A 330 23.12 -3.08 12.26
C LYS A 330 23.69 -3.18 10.84
N TRP A 331 24.56 -4.13 10.59
CA TRP A 331 25.20 -4.33 9.29
C TRP A 331 24.15 -4.64 8.19
N PHE A 332 23.19 -5.52 8.51
CA PHE A 332 22.08 -5.85 7.60
C PHE A 332 21.14 -4.66 7.39
N HIS A 333 20.74 -3.98 8.47
CA HIS A 333 19.86 -2.82 8.38
C HIS A 333 20.42 -1.71 7.48
N GLU A 334 21.73 -1.49 7.48
CA GLU A 334 22.39 -0.47 6.66
C GLU A 334 22.50 -0.87 5.17
N ARG A 335 22.35 -2.15 4.82
CA ARG A 335 22.60 -2.69 3.46
C ARG A 335 21.36 -3.16 2.72
N LEU A 336 20.36 -3.62 3.44
CA LEU A 336 19.09 -4.04 2.85
C LEU A 336 18.33 -2.85 2.30
N THR A 337 17.86 -2.94 1.06
CA THR A 337 17.22 -1.83 0.34
C THR A 337 15.85 -2.14 -0.23
N ASN A 338 15.51 -3.41 -0.41
CA ASN A 338 14.30 -3.84 -1.11
C ASN A 338 13.41 -4.71 -0.21
N TYR A 339 12.44 -4.10 0.45
CA TYR A 339 11.45 -4.77 1.29
C TYR A 339 10.21 -3.88 1.49
N GLY A 340 9.09 -4.47 1.87
CA GLY A 340 7.91 -3.70 2.28
C GLY A 340 8.06 -3.15 3.70
N SER A 341 8.37 -4.02 4.67
CA SER A 341 8.70 -3.68 6.06
C SER A 341 9.80 -4.57 6.59
N LEU A 342 10.74 -3.98 7.37
CA LEU A 342 11.89 -4.67 7.97
C LEU A 342 11.71 -4.82 9.48
N PHE A 343 11.89 -6.06 9.96
CA PHE A 343 11.86 -6.43 11.37
C PHE A 343 13.28 -6.79 11.81
N VAL A 344 13.83 -6.05 12.78
CA VAL A 344 15.24 -6.12 13.14
C VAL A 344 15.41 -6.74 14.52
N GLY A 345 15.89 -7.98 14.58
CA GLY A 345 16.10 -8.76 15.80
C GLY A 345 14.95 -9.73 16.08
N GLU A 346 15.22 -10.74 16.89
CA GLU A 346 14.25 -11.79 17.28
C GLU A 346 13.15 -11.28 18.23
N GLU A 347 13.35 -10.10 18.83
CA GLU A 347 12.38 -9.48 19.74
C GLU A 347 11.19 -8.82 19.01
N THR A 348 11.22 -8.80 17.68
CA THR A 348 10.12 -8.33 16.85
C THR A 348 9.72 -9.36 15.81
N THR A 349 8.47 -9.34 15.37
CA THR A 349 7.94 -10.27 14.36
C THR A 349 6.87 -9.58 13.52
N VAL A 350 6.55 -10.17 12.38
CA VAL A 350 5.47 -9.71 11.48
C VAL A 350 4.17 -9.48 12.25
N ALA A 351 3.79 -10.39 13.15
CA ALA A 351 2.56 -10.28 13.92
C ALA A 351 2.49 -8.99 14.76
N TYR A 352 3.61 -8.50 15.30
CA TYR A 352 3.64 -7.23 16.05
C TYR A 352 3.45 -6.04 15.11
N GLY A 353 4.15 -6.03 13.98
CA GLY A 353 3.99 -5.01 12.93
C GLY A 353 2.59 -4.98 12.37
N ASP A 354 2.02 -6.14 12.11
CA ASP A 354 0.68 -6.30 11.56
C ASP A 354 -0.43 -5.82 12.50
N LYS A 355 -0.21 -5.81 13.79
CA LYS A 355 -1.27 -5.54 14.75
C LYS A 355 -1.09 -4.23 15.51
N CYS A 356 0.09 -3.96 16.07
CA CYS A 356 0.17 -2.91 17.09
C CYS A 356 1.55 -2.27 17.33
N SER A 357 2.62 -2.61 16.63
CA SER A 357 3.93 -1.99 16.86
C SER A 357 4.01 -0.53 16.36
N GLY A 358 3.18 -0.16 15.39
CA GLY A 358 3.05 1.23 14.90
C GLY A 358 3.35 1.42 13.42
N THR A 359 4.13 0.52 12.81
CA THR A 359 4.33 0.49 11.36
C THR A 359 3.08 0.03 10.61
N ASN A 360 3.03 0.22 9.30
CA ASN A 360 1.86 -0.11 8.50
C ASN A 360 2.03 -1.49 7.85
N HIS A 361 0.99 -2.32 7.91
CA HIS A 361 0.97 -3.65 7.30
C HIS A 361 0.41 -3.67 5.87
N ILE A 362 -0.02 -2.53 5.34
CA ILE A 362 -0.44 -2.44 3.94
C ILE A 362 0.82 -2.26 3.11
N LEU A 363 1.39 -3.36 2.66
CA LEU A 363 2.74 -3.45 2.12
C LEU A 363 2.74 -3.94 0.66
N PRO A 364 3.79 -3.61 -0.11
CA PRO A 364 3.95 -4.08 -1.48
C PRO A 364 4.38 -5.56 -1.49
N THR A 365 3.80 -6.33 -2.40
CA THR A 365 4.15 -7.73 -2.65
C THR A 365 4.73 -7.92 -4.05
N LYS A 366 5.12 -9.14 -4.40
CA LYS A 366 5.58 -9.51 -5.75
C LYS A 366 6.75 -8.67 -6.25
N GLY A 367 7.69 -8.43 -5.36
CA GLY A 367 8.88 -7.66 -5.66
C GLY A 367 8.66 -6.16 -5.82
N ALA A 368 7.48 -5.62 -5.53
CA ALA A 368 7.22 -4.19 -5.61
C ALA A 368 7.97 -3.39 -4.53
N GLY A 369 8.51 -4.05 -3.51
CA GLY A 369 9.46 -3.47 -2.54
C GLY A 369 10.67 -2.78 -3.18
N ARG A 370 10.98 -3.09 -4.47
CA ARG A 370 12.05 -2.44 -5.25
C ARG A 370 11.77 -0.98 -5.62
N TYR A 371 10.51 -0.52 -5.62
CA TYR A 371 10.18 0.85 -6.03
C TYR A 371 9.18 1.54 -5.10
N THR A 372 8.59 0.85 -4.15
CA THR A 372 7.64 1.45 -3.20
C THR A 372 7.71 0.74 -1.84
N GLY A 373 7.51 1.49 -0.78
CA GLY A 373 7.27 0.96 0.56
C GLY A 373 5.78 0.78 0.85
N GLY A 374 5.46 0.50 2.10
CA GLY A 374 4.09 0.38 2.59
C GLY A 374 3.28 1.68 2.56
N LEU A 375 2.03 1.58 2.96
CA LEU A 375 1.17 2.75 3.14
C LEU A 375 1.75 3.67 4.21
N PHE A 376 1.87 4.95 3.89
CA PHE A 376 2.35 5.99 4.79
C PHE A 376 1.67 7.32 4.44
N VAL A 377 1.86 8.33 5.27
CA VAL A 377 1.20 9.65 5.11
C VAL A 377 1.40 10.28 3.73
N GLY A 378 2.58 10.08 3.12
CA GLY A 378 2.91 10.63 1.81
C GLY A 378 2.06 10.08 0.67
N LYS A 379 1.43 8.91 0.81
CA LYS A 379 0.49 8.37 -0.20
C LYS A 379 -0.77 9.24 -0.31
N PHE A 380 -1.13 9.96 0.75
CA PHE A 380 -2.28 10.86 0.79
C PHE A 380 -1.92 12.31 0.49
N ILE A 381 -0.65 12.63 0.20
CA ILE A 381 -0.16 13.99 0.01
C ILE A 381 0.34 14.17 -1.42
N LYS A 382 -0.28 15.10 -2.14
CA LYS A 382 0.18 15.52 -3.46
C LYS A 382 1.34 16.49 -3.31
N THR A 383 2.42 16.25 -4.04
CA THR A 383 3.54 17.16 -4.18
C THR A 383 3.34 18.00 -5.45
N LEU A 384 2.90 19.22 -5.28
CA LEU A 384 2.53 20.11 -6.39
C LEU A 384 3.63 21.15 -6.59
N SER A 385 4.14 21.26 -7.82
CA SER A 385 5.08 22.31 -8.18
C SER A 385 4.35 23.57 -8.65
N PHE A 386 4.95 24.72 -8.40
CA PHE A 386 4.54 26.01 -8.96
C PHE A 386 5.76 26.80 -9.38
N GLN A 387 5.55 27.76 -10.29
CA GLN A 387 6.58 28.70 -10.73
C GLN A 387 6.01 30.09 -10.86
N ARG A 388 6.81 31.10 -10.57
CA ARG A 388 6.53 32.50 -10.82
C ARG A 388 7.79 33.22 -11.27
N MET A 389 7.64 34.29 -12.00
CA MET A 389 8.77 35.10 -12.40
C MET A 389 8.41 36.58 -12.46
N THR A 390 9.43 37.42 -12.41
CA THR A 390 9.30 38.88 -12.63
C THR A 390 9.28 39.19 -14.13
N LYS A 391 8.99 40.46 -14.46
CA LYS A 391 9.05 40.91 -15.86
C LYS A 391 10.48 40.82 -16.41
N GLU A 392 11.45 41.19 -15.57
CA GLU A 392 12.86 41.26 -15.94
C GLU A 392 13.39 39.85 -16.28
N SER A 393 13.05 38.85 -15.49
CA SER A 393 13.48 37.45 -15.76
C SER A 393 12.84 36.88 -17.04
N THR A 394 11.69 37.45 -17.47
CA THR A 394 11.03 37.05 -18.73
C THR A 394 11.93 37.29 -19.95
N GLU A 395 12.83 38.27 -19.94
CA GLU A 395 13.74 38.53 -21.05
C GLU A 395 14.59 37.29 -21.39
N LEU A 396 15.31 36.76 -20.42
CA LEU A 396 16.18 35.59 -20.65
C LEU A 396 15.38 34.29 -20.82
N VAL A 397 14.42 34.06 -19.94
CA VAL A 397 13.65 32.80 -19.93
C VAL A 397 12.72 32.73 -21.15
N GLY A 398 12.02 33.80 -21.47
CA GLY A 398 11.12 33.85 -22.62
C GLY A 398 11.83 33.71 -23.95
N ALA A 399 13.00 34.36 -24.11
CA ALA A 399 13.83 34.20 -25.30
C ALA A 399 14.37 32.79 -25.47
N ALA A 400 14.87 32.17 -24.39
CA ALA A 400 15.34 30.78 -24.39
C ALA A 400 14.20 29.80 -24.72
N ALA A 401 13.06 29.95 -24.04
CA ALA A 401 11.89 29.10 -24.26
C ALA A 401 11.37 29.17 -25.69
N ALA A 402 11.32 30.38 -26.28
CA ALA A 402 10.89 30.54 -27.67
C ALA A 402 11.84 29.84 -28.65
N ARG A 403 13.16 29.94 -28.45
CA ARG A 403 14.15 29.24 -29.31
C ARG A 403 14.05 27.71 -29.16
N ILE A 404 14.04 27.20 -27.92
CA ILE A 404 13.90 25.76 -27.66
C ILE A 404 12.63 25.21 -28.30
N SER A 405 11.50 25.90 -28.10
CA SER A 405 10.23 25.48 -28.70
C SER A 405 10.28 25.40 -30.23
N ARG A 406 11.00 26.32 -30.88
CA ARG A 406 11.19 26.27 -32.35
C ARG A 406 12.08 25.12 -32.78
N TYR A 407 13.17 24.82 -32.04
CA TYR A 407 13.97 23.62 -32.30
C TYR A 407 13.15 22.32 -32.20
N GLU A 408 12.18 22.29 -31.31
CA GLU A 408 11.23 21.17 -31.16
C GLU A 408 10.08 21.21 -32.19
N GLY A 409 10.00 22.23 -33.05
CA GLY A 409 8.90 22.43 -34.01
C GLY A 409 7.60 22.93 -33.41
N MET A 410 7.63 23.43 -32.17
CA MET A 410 6.45 23.88 -31.40
C MET A 410 6.26 25.39 -31.50
N GLU A 411 5.89 25.90 -32.69
CA GLU A 411 5.76 27.35 -32.95
C GLU A 411 4.73 28.04 -32.03
N ALA A 412 3.61 27.40 -31.71
CA ALA A 412 2.64 27.98 -30.78
C ALA A 412 3.22 28.20 -29.37
N HIS A 413 4.06 27.28 -28.89
CA HIS A 413 4.79 27.45 -27.63
C HIS A 413 5.79 28.61 -27.72
N ALA A 414 6.56 28.68 -28.82
CA ALA A 414 7.49 29.77 -29.04
C ALA A 414 6.82 31.13 -28.97
N ARG A 415 5.65 31.29 -29.62
CA ARG A 415 4.86 32.55 -29.60
C ARG A 415 4.41 32.96 -28.20
N THR A 416 4.24 32.03 -27.24
CA THR A 416 3.92 32.42 -25.85
C THR A 416 5.07 33.18 -25.19
N GLY A 417 6.32 32.85 -25.52
CA GLY A 417 7.51 33.62 -25.13
C GLY A 417 7.55 34.98 -25.85
N ASP A 418 7.45 34.96 -27.20
CA ASP A 418 7.56 36.16 -28.04
C ASP A 418 6.57 37.25 -27.63
N VAL A 419 5.32 36.88 -27.38
CA VAL A 419 4.28 37.86 -27.04
C VAL A 419 4.55 38.55 -25.70
N ARG A 420 5.16 37.86 -24.73
CA ARG A 420 5.57 38.39 -23.44
C ARG A 420 6.77 39.33 -23.59
N LEU A 421 7.79 38.90 -24.34
CA LEU A 421 8.95 39.75 -24.69
C LEU A 421 8.50 41.07 -25.31
N LYS A 422 7.64 41.01 -26.34
CA LYS A 422 7.10 42.17 -27.00
C LYS A 422 6.31 43.06 -26.04
N LYS A 423 5.44 42.47 -25.20
CA LYS A 423 4.61 43.20 -24.22
C LYS A 423 5.47 43.97 -23.23
N TYR A 424 6.60 43.43 -22.82
CA TYR A 424 7.47 44.06 -21.83
C TYR A 424 8.61 44.90 -22.44
N GLY A 425 8.66 45.03 -23.77
CA GLY A 425 9.62 45.89 -24.48
C GLY A 425 10.99 45.22 -24.68
N TYR A 426 11.09 43.91 -24.54
CA TYR A 426 12.32 43.16 -24.79
C TYR A 426 12.44 42.81 -26.29
N SER A 427 13.69 42.72 -26.78
CA SER A 427 13.92 42.35 -28.19
C SER A 427 13.47 40.93 -28.43
N CYS A 428 12.48 40.69 -29.27
CA CYS A 428 12.22 39.43 -29.90
C CYS A 428 13.33 39.17 -30.90
N LEU A 429 14.33 38.36 -30.54
CA LEU A 429 15.26 37.82 -31.52
C LEU A 429 14.47 36.84 -32.38
N LEU A 430 13.85 37.35 -33.46
CA LEU A 430 13.39 36.52 -34.57
C LEU A 430 14.58 35.85 -35.17
N TYR A 431 15.00 34.71 -34.64
CA TYR A 431 15.94 33.84 -35.28
C TYR A 431 15.21 33.18 -36.46
N THR A 432 15.31 33.81 -37.61
CA THR A 432 14.98 33.19 -38.90
C THR A 432 16.06 32.15 -39.20
N SER A 433 16.03 31.03 -38.53
CA SER A 433 16.74 29.86 -38.98
C SER A 433 15.90 29.16 -40.04
N PRO A 434 16.41 28.81 -41.20
CA PRO A 434 15.69 27.99 -42.16
C PRO A 434 15.31 26.67 -41.49
N SER A 435 14.08 26.21 -41.76
CA SER A 435 13.61 24.91 -41.33
C SER A 435 14.57 23.82 -41.77
N PRO A 436 14.92 22.84 -40.94
CA PRO A 436 15.76 21.71 -41.39
C PRO A 436 15.03 20.77 -42.38
N ARG A 437 13.95 21.22 -42.99
CA ARG A 437 13.11 20.43 -43.90
C ARG A 437 12.88 21.08 -45.26
N ASP A 438 13.76 21.97 -45.70
CA ASP A 438 13.84 22.41 -47.10
C ASP A 438 15.05 21.82 -47.79
#